data_494ffbcf46f2bbb87978283a5de8b380
#
_entry.id   494ffbcf46f2bbb87978283a5de8b380
#
_cell.length_a   1.000
_cell.length_b   1.000
_cell.length_c   1.000
_cell.angle_alpha   90.00
_cell.angle_beta   90.00
_cell.angle_gamma   90.00
#
_symmetry.space_group_name_H-M   'P 1'
#
loop_
_entity.id
_entity.type
_entity.pdbx_description
1 polymer ?
#
loop_
_entity_poly.entity_id
_entity_poly.type
_entity_poly.pdbx_seq_one_letter_code
_entity_poly.pdbx_strand_id
1 'polypeptide(L)'
;MWLQKRKKITINHKKMTLAIGQKRALKVKNTKKKVKWISKNKKVAIVNKKGIVTAKKKGSAKIVARIGKKKYTSRVTVKPNKKRAKIKSTKKPTYTMRPIASKVPVVSQKPTIVPTATVNPTPTPIPLPTVKPTPVPDEGWQTGKVSGSEEDYNKYFALNMKHYTKKQEGTVFGTIESITYPSKVVGAEREAYVYLPPQYDSSKKYPVLYMIHGIGCERGQWVGMSLKNILSNMICRGEVAPFVAVIPSVVPKDGVSSNTLGPENIGAFTMFEQEFLQDLEPYILENFAVSSDRKDTGVCGLSMGGMEALHLGFAIKDHFNYIGSFSAAPTLDQSLLNTNGWKNVPETVLLCSGTADTTIGDNPYNYHKTLEKNKVDHIWYMYPNGTHEAKVWQNGLVNFLLRSYR
;
A
#
# COMPACT_ATOMS: atom_id res chain seq x y z
N MET A 1 18.36 33.86 44.89
CA MET A 1 19.16 32.84 44.19
C MET A 1 18.40 31.52 44.22
N TRP A 2 17.66 31.20 43.15
CA TRP A 2 16.74 30.02 43.10
C TRP A 2 17.58 28.78 42.76
N LEU A 3 17.69 27.84 43.68
CA LEU A 3 18.31 26.54 43.49
C LEU A 3 17.38 25.69 42.59
N GLN A 4 17.69 25.58 41.29
CA GLN A 4 17.02 24.61 40.40
C GLN A 4 17.30 23.19 40.90
N LYS A 5 16.23 22.51 41.42
CA LYS A 5 16.30 21.10 41.81
C LYS A 5 16.66 20.23 40.58
N ARG A 6 17.87 19.64 40.58
CA ARG A 6 18.36 18.73 39.53
C ARG A 6 17.38 17.56 39.38
N LYS A 7 16.80 17.40 38.18
CA LYS A 7 15.88 16.31 37.88
C LYS A 7 16.56 14.94 38.06
N LYS A 8 15.92 14.02 38.78
CA LYS A 8 16.43 12.65 39.08
C LYS A 8 16.61 11.85 37.76
N ILE A 9 17.74 11.16 37.64
CA ILE A 9 18.02 10.27 36.51
C ILE A 9 17.11 9.04 36.62
N THR A 10 16.40 8.68 35.55
CA THR A 10 15.43 7.57 35.51
C THR A 10 15.54 6.78 34.21
N ILE A 11 15.10 5.51 34.23
CA ILE A 11 14.91 4.69 33.02
C ILE A 11 13.44 4.75 32.59
N ASN A 12 13.19 4.85 31.29
CA ASN A 12 11.83 5.04 30.73
C ASN A 12 10.88 3.88 31.02
N HIS A 13 11.38 2.65 31.09
CA HIS A 13 10.58 1.45 31.41
C HIS A 13 11.28 0.62 32.49
N LYS A 14 10.71 0.54 33.69
CA LYS A 14 11.20 -0.34 34.77
C LYS A 14 10.82 -1.81 34.54
N LYS A 15 9.69 -2.05 33.85
CA LYS A 15 9.20 -3.37 33.42
C LYS A 15 8.68 -3.25 31.99
N MET A 16 8.88 -4.27 31.17
CA MET A 16 8.28 -4.38 29.83
C MET A 16 8.07 -5.84 29.45
N THR A 17 7.04 -6.09 28.65
CA THR A 17 6.78 -7.41 28.04
C THR A 17 7.00 -7.30 26.55
N LEU A 18 7.70 -8.27 25.98
CA LEU A 18 7.98 -8.38 24.54
C LEU A 18 7.59 -9.78 24.07
N ALA A 19 7.12 -9.91 22.85
CA ALA A 19 7.05 -11.18 22.16
C ALA A 19 8.42 -11.58 21.61
N ILE A 20 8.65 -12.87 21.37
CA ILE A 20 9.90 -13.34 20.75
C ILE A 20 10.09 -12.60 19.40
N GLY A 21 11.31 -12.09 19.14
CA GLY A 21 11.64 -11.27 17.97
C GLY A 21 11.43 -9.76 18.17
N GLN A 22 10.49 -9.33 19.02
CA GLN A 22 10.22 -7.92 19.24
C GLN A 22 11.44 -7.16 19.77
N LYS A 23 11.55 -5.89 19.30
CA LYS A 23 12.58 -4.93 19.73
C LYS A 23 11.91 -3.73 20.42
N ARG A 24 12.53 -3.19 21.47
CA ARG A 24 12.08 -1.98 22.15
C ARG A 24 13.23 -1.18 22.72
N ALA A 25 13.17 0.15 22.57
CA ALA A 25 14.22 1.03 23.09
C ALA A 25 14.03 1.33 24.58
N LEU A 26 15.10 1.13 25.35
CA LEU A 26 15.27 1.68 26.69
C LEU A 26 16.07 2.96 26.61
N LYS A 27 15.62 4.01 27.30
CA LYS A 27 16.30 5.30 27.41
C LYS A 27 16.48 5.68 28.86
N VAL A 28 17.61 6.26 29.19
CA VAL A 28 17.81 6.90 30.50
C VAL A 28 17.56 8.40 30.33
N LYS A 29 16.64 8.96 31.14
CA LYS A 29 16.25 10.37 31.12
C LYS A 29 17.09 11.18 32.12
N ASN A 30 17.19 12.49 31.87
CA ASN A 30 17.88 13.48 32.73
C ASN A 30 19.39 13.23 32.91
N THR A 31 20.07 12.76 31.85
CA THR A 31 21.52 12.62 31.81
C THR A 31 22.06 12.81 30.41
N LYS A 32 23.21 13.48 30.30
CA LYS A 32 24.02 13.57 29.08
C LYS A 32 25.23 12.60 29.12
N LYS A 33 25.39 11.84 30.21
CA LYS A 33 26.52 10.91 30.36
C LYS A 33 26.30 9.63 29.52
N LYS A 34 27.41 9.07 29.03
CA LYS A 34 27.42 7.82 28.27
C LYS A 34 26.80 6.65 29.08
N VAL A 35 25.87 5.92 28.51
CA VAL A 35 25.20 4.78 29.12
C VAL A 35 25.81 3.49 28.60
N LYS A 36 26.25 2.60 29.50
CA LYS A 36 26.67 1.24 29.17
C LYS A 36 25.50 0.27 29.44
N TRP A 37 25.01 -0.37 28.38
CA TRP A 37 23.89 -1.31 28.46
C TRP A 37 24.37 -2.76 28.63
N ILE A 38 23.73 -3.52 29.51
CA ILE A 38 24.11 -4.90 29.83
C ILE A 38 22.84 -5.73 30.02
N SER A 39 22.72 -6.84 29.30
CA SER A 39 21.73 -7.87 29.59
C SER A 39 22.30 -8.91 30.54
N LYS A 40 21.56 -9.23 31.61
CA LYS A 40 21.92 -10.28 32.57
C LYS A 40 21.48 -11.68 32.11
N ASN A 41 20.68 -11.76 31.05
CA ASN A 41 20.30 -13.03 30.42
C ASN A 41 20.21 -12.84 28.89
N LYS A 42 21.35 -13.00 28.23
CA LYS A 42 21.48 -12.84 26.78
C LYS A 42 20.72 -13.94 25.98
N LYS A 43 20.44 -15.09 26.59
CA LYS A 43 19.64 -16.17 25.97
C LYS A 43 18.17 -15.75 25.86
N VAL A 44 17.67 -14.91 26.75
CA VAL A 44 16.27 -14.45 26.76
C VAL A 44 16.11 -13.11 26.04
N ALA A 45 16.99 -12.14 26.32
CA ALA A 45 16.96 -10.84 25.62
C ALA A 45 18.37 -10.24 25.56
N ILE A 46 18.70 -9.60 24.44
CA ILE A 46 19.95 -8.85 24.25
C ILE A 46 19.65 -7.35 24.24
N VAL A 47 20.67 -6.52 24.45
CA VAL A 47 20.58 -5.06 24.33
C VAL A 47 21.83 -4.54 23.63
N ASN A 48 21.67 -3.61 22.67
CA ASN A 48 22.75 -2.99 21.93
C ASN A 48 23.25 -1.70 22.60
N LYS A 49 24.34 -1.09 22.04
CA LYS A 49 24.93 0.15 22.56
C LYS A 49 23.96 1.34 22.58
N LYS A 50 22.92 1.35 21.73
CA LYS A 50 21.87 2.38 21.65
C LYS A 50 20.71 2.13 22.63
N GLY A 51 20.74 1.04 23.44
CA GLY A 51 19.68 0.69 24.40
C GLY A 51 18.51 -0.06 23.78
N ILE A 52 18.61 -0.55 22.55
CA ILE A 52 17.55 -1.34 21.91
C ILE A 52 17.63 -2.77 22.44
N VAL A 53 16.58 -3.21 23.11
CA VAL A 53 16.39 -4.57 23.62
C VAL A 53 15.71 -5.42 22.58
N THR A 54 16.29 -6.59 22.25
CA THR A 54 15.72 -7.60 21.38
C THR A 54 15.37 -8.85 22.17
N ALA A 55 14.11 -9.30 22.08
CA ALA A 55 13.61 -10.52 22.71
C ALA A 55 14.02 -11.76 21.89
N LYS A 56 14.71 -12.75 22.50
CA LYS A 56 15.24 -13.93 21.81
C LYS A 56 14.46 -15.22 22.13
N LYS A 57 14.15 -15.47 23.40
CA LYS A 57 13.51 -16.71 23.87
C LYS A 57 12.57 -16.40 25.03
N LYS A 58 11.48 -17.18 25.19
CA LYS A 58 10.56 -17.12 26.33
C LYS A 58 11.32 -17.12 27.66
N GLY A 59 10.98 -16.20 28.55
CA GLY A 59 11.60 -16.08 29.86
C GLY A 59 11.70 -14.65 30.36
N SER A 60 12.55 -14.39 31.35
CA SER A 60 12.78 -13.08 31.91
C SER A 60 14.26 -12.71 31.86
N ALA A 61 14.55 -11.47 31.51
CA ALA A 61 15.89 -10.89 31.50
C ALA A 61 15.91 -9.55 32.22
N LYS A 62 16.99 -9.30 32.98
CA LYS A 62 17.26 -8.02 33.63
C LYS A 62 18.21 -7.22 32.74
N ILE A 63 17.75 -6.08 32.19
CA ILE A 63 18.59 -5.16 31.44
C ILE A 63 19.05 -4.05 32.36
N VAL A 64 20.36 -3.78 32.37
CA VAL A 64 21.00 -2.81 33.24
C VAL A 64 21.62 -1.69 32.40
N ALA A 65 21.22 -0.46 32.69
CA ALA A 65 21.91 0.76 32.23
C ALA A 65 22.89 1.22 33.29
N ARG A 66 24.20 1.23 33.00
CA ARG A 66 25.23 1.68 33.90
C ARG A 66 25.74 3.07 33.48
N ILE A 67 25.73 4.01 34.44
CA ILE A 67 26.25 5.39 34.27
C ILE A 67 27.23 5.66 35.41
N GLY A 68 28.54 5.56 35.15
CA GLY A 68 29.54 5.54 36.19
C GLY A 68 29.29 4.41 37.20
N LYS A 69 29.24 4.75 38.47
CA LYS A 69 28.94 3.79 39.56
C LYS A 69 27.46 3.47 39.72
N LYS A 70 26.53 4.27 39.14
CA LYS A 70 25.06 4.09 39.31
C LYS A 70 24.47 3.09 38.28
N LYS A 71 23.47 2.29 38.71
CA LYS A 71 22.82 1.29 37.90
C LYS A 71 21.29 1.55 37.85
N TYR A 72 20.69 1.49 36.67
CA TYR A 72 19.24 1.61 36.43
C TYR A 72 18.80 0.34 35.71
N THR A 73 17.70 -0.25 36.16
CA THR A 73 17.34 -1.59 35.73
C THR A 73 15.95 -1.63 35.12
N SER A 74 15.80 -2.42 34.07
CA SER A 74 14.51 -2.81 33.49
C SER A 74 14.36 -4.33 33.52
N ARG A 75 13.21 -4.84 33.98
CA ARG A 75 12.86 -6.26 33.85
C ARG A 75 12.11 -6.46 32.53
N VAL A 76 12.63 -7.32 31.69
CA VAL A 76 12.06 -7.68 30.38
C VAL A 76 11.51 -9.08 30.48
N THR A 77 10.20 -9.23 30.31
CA THR A 77 9.53 -10.55 30.21
C THR A 77 9.30 -10.84 28.73
N VAL A 78 9.81 -11.96 28.24
CA VAL A 78 9.61 -12.41 26.86
C VAL A 78 8.55 -13.51 26.87
N LYS A 79 7.46 -13.29 26.12
CA LYS A 79 6.39 -14.26 25.90
C LYS A 79 6.53 -14.89 24.51
N PRO A 80 6.08 -16.15 24.31
CA PRO A 80 5.96 -16.70 22.98
C PRO A 80 4.96 -15.86 22.19
N ASN A 81 5.12 -15.81 20.87
CA ASN A 81 4.08 -15.28 19.99
C ASN A 81 2.80 -16.07 20.26
N LYS A 82 1.69 -15.40 20.48
CA LYS A 82 0.39 -16.09 20.56
C LYS A 82 0.20 -16.79 19.22
N LYS A 83 0.35 -18.11 19.17
CA LYS A 83 -0.17 -18.90 18.06
C LYS A 83 -1.66 -18.57 17.99
N ARG A 84 -2.14 -18.08 16.87
CA ARG A 84 -3.57 -18.06 16.56
C ARG A 84 -4.09 -19.45 16.92
N ALA A 85 -5.13 -19.51 17.77
CA ALA A 85 -5.75 -20.77 18.14
C ALA A 85 -6.05 -21.53 16.85
N LYS A 86 -5.51 -22.73 16.71
CA LYS A 86 -5.89 -23.66 15.65
C LYS A 86 -7.40 -23.87 15.81
N ILE A 87 -8.17 -23.34 14.88
CA ILE A 87 -9.54 -23.78 14.68
C ILE A 87 -9.43 -25.26 14.39
N LYS A 88 -10.03 -26.08 15.26
CA LYS A 88 -10.10 -27.53 15.08
C LYS A 88 -10.73 -27.75 13.70
N SER A 89 -9.96 -28.37 12.81
CA SER A 89 -10.40 -28.87 11.53
C SER A 89 -11.61 -29.78 11.76
N THR A 90 -12.78 -29.30 11.43
CA THR A 90 -13.92 -30.17 11.16
C THR A 90 -13.66 -30.85 9.82
N LYS A 91 -13.88 -32.16 9.81
CA LYS A 91 -13.61 -33.11 8.74
C LYS A 91 -13.96 -32.55 7.34
N LYS A 92 -12.97 -32.64 6.45
CA LYS A 92 -13.06 -32.43 5.02
C LYS A 92 -14.22 -33.29 4.43
N PRO A 93 -15.18 -32.70 3.70
CA PRO A 93 -16.05 -33.53 2.87
C PRO A 93 -15.23 -34.04 1.69
N THR A 94 -15.10 -35.35 1.58
CA THR A 94 -14.51 -36.03 0.44
C THR A 94 -15.56 -36.04 -0.67
N TYR A 95 -15.38 -35.20 -1.68
CA TYR A 95 -16.13 -35.31 -2.93
C TYR A 95 -15.45 -36.30 -3.84
N THR A 96 -16.03 -37.50 -3.91
CA THR A 96 -15.72 -38.50 -4.93
C THR A 96 -16.43 -38.07 -6.22
N MET A 97 -15.67 -37.74 -7.24
CA MET A 97 -16.18 -37.59 -8.61
C MET A 97 -16.68 -38.93 -9.12
N ARG A 98 -17.99 -39.04 -9.30
CA ARG A 98 -18.58 -40.08 -10.13
C ARG A 98 -18.81 -39.52 -11.53
N PRO A 99 -18.50 -40.23 -12.62
CA PRO A 99 -18.85 -39.84 -13.97
C PRO A 99 -20.37 -39.95 -14.16
N ILE A 100 -21.02 -38.88 -14.58
CA ILE A 100 -22.45 -38.92 -14.97
C ILE A 100 -22.49 -39.26 -16.44
N ALA A 101 -22.94 -40.45 -16.72
CA ALA A 101 -23.31 -40.91 -18.06
C ALA A 101 -24.63 -40.24 -18.46
N SER A 102 -24.65 -39.68 -19.64
CA SER A 102 -25.76 -39.11 -20.34
C SER A 102 -26.86 -40.14 -20.56
N LYS A 103 -28.12 -39.86 -20.10
CA LYS A 103 -29.39 -40.32 -20.71
C LYS A 103 -30.49 -39.39 -20.25
N VAL A 104 -30.97 -38.58 -21.17
CA VAL A 104 -32.19 -37.79 -21.05
C VAL A 104 -33.35 -38.60 -21.55
N PRO A 105 -34.44 -38.78 -20.81
CA PRO A 105 -35.72 -39.13 -21.36
C PRO A 105 -36.53 -37.83 -21.62
N VAL A 106 -36.95 -37.67 -22.86
CA VAL A 106 -37.92 -36.67 -23.26
C VAL A 106 -39.30 -37.12 -22.75
N VAL A 107 -39.89 -36.33 -21.86
CA VAL A 107 -41.31 -36.44 -21.52
C VAL A 107 -42.00 -35.15 -21.96
N SER A 108 -42.87 -35.31 -22.95
CA SER A 108 -43.79 -34.30 -23.41
C SER A 108 -44.86 -34.04 -22.34
N GLN A 109 -44.93 -32.82 -21.81
CA GLN A 109 -46.11 -32.39 -21.03
C GLN A 109 -46.70 -31.10 -21.61
N LYS A 110 -48.00 -31.17 -21.78
CA LYS A 110 -48.97 -30.19 -22.25
C LYS A 110 -48.91 -28.91 -21.39
N PRO A 111 -49.03 -27.70 -21.94
CA PRO A 111 -48.92 -26.45 -21.17
C PRO A 111 -50.12 -26.25 -20.26
N THR A 112 -49.86 -26.17 -18.97
CA THR A 112 -50.80 -25.66 -17.97
C THR A 112 -50.57 -24.15 -17.82
N ILE A 113 -51.62 -23.38 -18.03
CA ILE A 113 -51.66 -21.93 -17.89
C ILE A 113 -51.52 -21.60 -16.40
N VAL A 114 -50.38 -21.01 -16.02
CA VAL A 114 -50.15 -20.41 -14.69
C VAL A 114 -50.48 -18.93 -14.78
N PRO A 115 -51.22 -18.33 -13.84
CA PRO A 115 -51.58 -16.91 -13.91
C PRO A 115 -50.31 -16.04 -13.82
N THR A 116 -50.27 -15.07 -14.72
CA THR A 116 -49.18 -14.08 -14.81
C THR A 116 -49.06 -13.29 -13.51
N ALA A 117 -47.95 -13.49 -12.79
CA ALA A 117 -47.59 -12.62 -11.68
C ALA A 117 -47.32 -11.21 -12.23
N THR A 118 -47.99 -10.24 -11.67
CA THR A 118 -47.84 -8.82 -11.99
C THR A 118 -46.37 -8.44 -11.68
N VAL A 119 -45.61 -8.16 -12.73
CA VAL A 119 -44.21 -7.68 -12.60
C VAL A 119 -44.28 -6.28 -12.02
N ASN A 120 -43.80 -6.10 -10.80
CA ASN A 120 -43.52 -4.77 -10.27
C ASN A 120 -42.54 -4.07 -11.22
N PRO A 121 -42.78 -2.82 -11.60
CA PRO A 121 -41.85 -2.11 -12.49
C PRO A 121 -40.48 -2.06 -11.86
N THR A 122 -39.50 -2.57 -12.60
CA THR A 122 -38.07 -2.40 -12.28
C THR A 122 -37.80 -0.92 -12.04
N PRO A 123 -37.17 -0.52 -10.90
CA PRO A 123 -36.88 0.89 -10.68
C PRO A 123 -35.98 1.38 -11.81
N THR A 124 -36.44 2.40 -12.50
CA THR A 124 -35.70 3.09 -13.55
C THR A 124 -34.35 3.50 -12.95
N PRO A 125 -33.19 3.20 -13.59
CA PRO A 125 -31.91 3.65 -13.12
C PRO A 125 -31.93 5.17 -12.98
N ILE A 126 -31.70 5.69 -11.77
CA ILE A 126 -31.53 7.11 -11.54
C ILE A 126 -30.28 7.52 -12.34
N PRO A 127 -30.39 8.43 -13.34
CA PRO A 127 -29.21 8.88 -14.07
C PRO A 127 -28.20 9.43 -13.08
N LEU A 128 -26.92 9.02 -13.15
CA LEU A 128 -25.85 9.69 -12.44
C LEU A 128 -25.98 11.20 -12.79
N PRO A 129 -25.91 12.10 -11.79
CA PRO A 129 -25.90 13.51 -12.11
C PRO A 129 -24.73 13.76 -13.06
N THR A 130 -25.04 14.21 -14.27
CA THR A 130 -24.06 14.70 -15.25
C THR A 130 -23.52 16.01 -14.71
N VAL A 131 -22.64 15.91 -13.70
CA VAL A 131 -21.84 17.07 -13.28
C VAL A 131 -20.81 17.25 -14.39
N LYS A 132 -20.92 18.35 -15.14
CA LYS A 132 -19.81 18.76 -16.03
C LYS A 132 -18.54 18.74 -15.20
N PRO A 133 -17.47 18.10 -15.68
CA PRO A 133 -16.19 18.11 -14.98
C PRO A 133 -15.84 19.56 -14.66
N THR A 134 -15.64 19.88 -13.39
CA THR A 134 -15.08 21.15 -13.01
C THR A 134 -13.69 21.21 -13.63
N PRO A 135 -13.36 22.20 -14.48
CA PRO A 135 -12.03 22.27 -15.06
C PRO A 135 -11.00 22.23 -13.94
N VAL A 136 -10.09 21.29 -14.00
CA VAL A 136 -8.90 21.28 -13.13
C VAL A 136 -8.16 22.59 -13.48
N PRO A 137 -7.81 23.42 -12.49
CA PRO A 137 -7.12 24.67 -12.77
C PRO A 137 -5.84 24.36 -13.58
N ASP A 138 -5.74 24.93 -14.75
CA ASP A 138 -4.65 24.74 -15.70
C ASP A 138 -3.43 25.59 -15.33
N GLU A 139 -3.21 25.83 -14.05
CA GLU A 139 -2.10 26.65 -13.58
C GLU A 139 -0.81 25.84 -13.50
N GLY A 140 -0.08 25.80 -14.60
CA GLY A 140 1.33 25.43 -14.64
C GLY A 140 1.66 23.95 -14.65
N TRP A 141 0.70 23.05 -14.84
CA TRP A 141 0.96 21.64 -14.99
C TRP A 141 1.13 21.27 -16.46
N GLN A 142 2.32 20.85 -16.79
CA GLN A 142 2.56 20.23 -18.07
C GLN A 142 2.52 18.71 -17.86
N THR A 143 1.38 18.11 -18.16
CA THR A 143 1.25 16.66 -18.19
C THR A 143 2.15 16.10 -19.28
N GLY A 144 2.97 15.09 -18.94
CA GLY A 144 3.79 14.37 -19.92
C GLY A 144 5.05 15.07 -20.40
N LYS A 145 5.53 16.13 -19.71
CA LYS A 145 6.80 16.79 -20.05
C LYS A 145 7.81 16.68 -18.92
N VAL A 146 9.10 16.60 -19.28
CA VAL A 146 10.20 16.63 -18.33
C VAL A 146 10.19 17.97 -17.60
N SER A 147 10.08 17.94 -16.29
CA SER A 147 10.27 19.10 -15.43
C SER A 147 11.76 19.46 -15.42
N GLY A 148 12.12 20.60 -16.00
CA GLY A 148 13.53 20.99 -16.21
C GLY A 148 14.07 22.04 -15.28
N SER A 149 13.26 22.66 -14.40
CA SER A 149 13.70 23.74 -13.53
C SER A 149 13.67 23.35 -12.05
N GLU A 150 14.58 23.93 -11.26
CA GLU A 150 14.61 23.76 -9.81
C GLU A 150 13.33 24.29 -9.14
N GLU A 151 12.65 25.28 -9.74
CA GLU A 151 11.36 25.79 -9.31
C GLU A 151 10.25 24.74 -9.38
N ASP A 152 10.34 23.79 -10.28
CA ASP A 152 9.35 22.73 -10.42
C ASP A 152 9.38 21.75 -9.24
N TYR A 153 10.50 21.58 -8.54
CA TYR A 153 10.62 20.72 -7.36
C TYR A 153 9.76 21.18 -6.19
N ASN A 154 9.43 22.46 -6.14
CA ASN A 154 8.65 23.05 -5.07
C ASN A 154 7.18 23.22 -5.45
N LYS A 155 6.81 22.94 -6.70
CA LYS A 155 5.41 23.01 -7.14
C LYS A 155 4.62 21.83 -6.63
N TYR A 156 3.45 22.08 -6.09
CA TYR A 156 2.46 21.09 -5.75
C TYR A 156 1.07 21.68 -5.93
N PHE A 157 0.06 20.82 -6.14
CA PHE A 157 -1.30 21.30 -6.16
C PHE A 157 -1.88 21.37 -4.76
N ALA A 158 -2.27 22.58 -4.35
CA ALA A 158 -2.98 22.82 -3.12
C ALA A 158 -4.44 22.35 -3.26
N LEU A 159 -4.68 21.06 -3.06
CA LEU A 159 -6.01 20.48 -3.11
C LEU A 159 -6.72 20.64 -1.76
N ASN A 160 -8.00 20.93 -1.79
CA ASN A 160 -8.83 20.79 -0.60
C ASN A 160 -9.08 19.30 -0.32
N MET A 161 -8.14 18.65 0.36
CA MET A 161 -8.18 17.22 0.62
C MET A 161 -9.43 16.74 1.37
N LYS A 162 -10.17 17.63 2.05
CA LYS A 162 -11.44 17.27 2.69
C LYS A 162 -12.51 16.87 1.66
N HIS A 163 -12.49 17.46 0.47
CA HIS A 163 -13.40 17.10 -0.62
C HIS A 163 -13.17 15.68 -1.13
N TYR A 164 -11.98 15.13 -0.94
CA TYR A 164 -11.62 13.79 -1.37
C TYR A 164 -11.72 12.78 -0.22
N THR A 165 -11.18 13.10 0.93
CA THR A 165 -11.02 12.15 2.04
C THR A 165 -12.24 11.99 2.93
N LYS A 166 -13.17 12.98 2.93
CA LYS A 166 -14.41 12.91 3.71
C LYS A 166 -15.57 12.44 2.84
N LYS A 167 -16.53 11.76 3.46
CA LYS A 167 -17.79 11.44 2.80
C LYS A 167 -18.45 12.75 2.36
N GLN A 168 -18.81 12.86 1.08
CA GLN A 168 -19.55 14.00 0.53
C GLN A 168 -21.02 13.60 0.39
N GLU A 169 -21.90 14.58 0.54
CA GLU A 169 -23.34 14.39 0.31
C GLU A 169 -23.58 14.01 -1.15
N GLY A 170 -24.52 13.10 -1.39
CA GLY A 170 -24.84 12.61 -2.74
C GLY A 170 -23.83 11.62 -3.34
N THR A 171 -22.68 11.37 -2.68
CA THR A 171 -21.71 10.39 -3.20
C THR A 171 -22.27 8.97 -3.12
N VAL A 172 -22.36 8.32 -4.27
CA VAL A 172 -22.54 6.87 -4.36
C VAL A 172 -21.19 6.20 -4.20
N PHE A 173 -21.08 5.28 -3.24
CA PHE A 173 -19.80 4.65 -2.90
C PHE A 173 -19.63 3.32 -3.63
N GLY A 174 -18.44 3.10 -4.14
CA GLY A 174 -17.98 1.77 -4.54
C GLY A 174 -17.86 0.81 -3.35
N THR A 175 -17.48 -0.42 -3.61
CA THR A 175 -17.23 -1.46 -2.59
C THR A 175 -15.76 -1.82 -2.51
N ILE A 176 -15.32 -2.35 -1.37
CA ILE A 176 -13.98 -2.94 -1.22
C ILE A 176 -14.18 -4.39 -0.80
N GLU A 177 -13.70 -5.30 -1.63
CA GLU A 177 -13.76 -6.73 -1.41
C GLU A 177 -12.40 -7.27 -0.97
N SER A 178 -12.41 -8.29 -0.13
CA SER A 178 -11.20 -9.03 0.23
C SER A 178 -11.15 -10.30 -0.61
N ILE A 179 -10.07 -10.47 -1.33
CA ILE A 179 -9.82 -11.66 -2.14
C ILE A 179 -8.61 -12.42 -1.63
N THR A 180 -8.57 -13.71 -1.95
CA THR A 180 -7.41 -14.58 -1.77
C THR A 180 -7.11 -15.24 -3.11
N TYR A 181 -5.85 -15.25 -3.50
CA TYR A 181 -5.40 -15.88 -4.73
C TYR A 181 -4.17 -16.78 -4.47
N PRO A 182 -4.04 -17.91 -5.19
CA PRO A 182 -2.88 -18.78 -5.05
C PRO A 182 -1.67 -18.14 -5.74
N SER A 183 -0.56 -17.97 -5.03
CA SER A 183 0.70 -17.57 -5.63
C SER A 183 1.65 -18.75 -5.73
N LYS A 184 2.00 -19.12 -6.96
CA LYS A 184 3.02 -20.14 -7.25
C LYS A 184 4.41 -19.59 -6.98
N VAL A 185 4.63 -18.31 -7.27
CA VAL A 185 5.91 -17.61 -7.05
C VAL A 185 6.26 -17.60 -5.56
N VAL A 186 5.31 -17.23 -4.70
CA VAL A 186 5.53 -17.23 -3.25
C VAL A 186 5.35 -18.62 -2.63
N GLY A 187 4.59 -19.50 -3.28
CA GLY A 187 4.22 -20.82 -2.79
C GLY A 187 3.29 -20.75 -1.57
N ALA A 188 2.33 -19.82 -1.58
CA ALA A 188 1.35 -19.60 -0.53
C ALA A 188 0.10 -18.89 -1.08
N GLU A 189 -1.01 -18.97 -0.34
CA GLU A 189 -2.17 -18.11 -0.57
C GLU A 189 -1.79 -16.66 -0.27
N ARG A 190 -2.18 -15.76 -1.16
CA ARG A 190 -1.95 -14.32 -1.05
C ARG A 190 -3.28 -13.60 -0.94
N GLU A 191 -3.25 -12.43 -0.37
CA GLU A 191 -4.45 -11.63 -0.15
C GLU A 191 -4.34 -10.27 -0.82
N ALA A 192 -5.46 -9.77 -1.36
CA ALA A 192 -5.59 -8.40 -1.84
C ALA A 192 -6.94 -7.82 -1.46
N TYR A 193 -7.06 -6.49 -1.47
CA TYR A 193 -8.34 -5.81 -1.57
C TYR A 193 -8.58 -5.39 -3.02
N VAL A 194 -9.84 -5.45 -3.44
CA VAL A 194 -10.28 -4.96 -4.73
C VAL A 194 -11.37 -3.91 -4.49
N TYR A 195 -11.12 -2.67 -4.90
CA TYR A 195 -12.14 -1.65 -4.95
C TYR A 195 -12.88 -1.76 -6.28
N LEU A 196 -14.20 -1.91 -6.21
CA LEU A 196 -15.11 -1.88 -7.34
C LEU A 196 -15.79 -0.51 -7.36
N PRO A 197 -15.86 0.18 -8.53
CA PRO A 197 -16.44 1.51 -8.62
C PRO A 197 -17.94 1.51 -8.32
N PRO A 198 -18.55 2.68 -8.03
CA PRO A 198 -19.99 2.78 -7.94
C PRO A 198 -20.69 2.19 -9.18
N GLN A 199 -21.74 1.39 -8.97
CA GLN A 199 -22.48 0.74 -10.04
C GLN A 199 -21.61 -0.17 -10.93
N TYR A 200 -20.64 -0.84 -10.33
CA TYR A 200 -19.83 -1.85 -11.03
C TYR A 200 -20.73 -2.87 -11.74
N ASP A 201 -20.45 -3.11 -13.01
CA ASP A 201 -21.18 -4.01 -13.89
C ASP A 201 -20.20 -4.99 -14.55
N SER A 202 -20.30 -6.26 -14.22
CA SER A 202 -19.39 -7.29 -14.71
C SER A 202 -19.48 -7.55 -16.22
N SER A 203 -20.49 -7.01 -16.90
CA SER A 203 -20.61 -7.06 -18.37
C SER A 203 -19.75 -6.02 -19.09
N LYS A 204 -19.21 -5.04 -18.38
CA LYS A 204 -18.33 -3.97 -18.91
C LYS A 204 -16.86 -4.30 -18.67
N LYS A 205 -15.98 -3.53 -19.29
CA LYS A 205 -14.55 -3.56 -19.00
C LYS A 205 -14.11 -2.23 -18.38
N TYR A 206 -13.37 -2.31 -17.29
CA TYR A 206 -12.88 -1.17 -16.54
C TYR A 206 -11.36 -1.06 -16.61
N PRO A 207 -10.80 0.15 -16.66
CA PRO A 207 -9.38 0.35 -16.37
C PRO A 207 -9.01 -0.22 -14.99
N VAL A 208 -7.74 -0.57 -14.80
CA VAL A 208 -7.24 -1.15 -13.55
C VAL A 208 -6.04 -0.39 -13.00
N LEU A 209 -6.05 -0.15 -11.69
CA LEU A 209 -4.95 0.46 -10.95
C LEU A 209 -4.45 -0.49 -9.86
N TYR A 210 -3.18 -0.88 -9.94
CA TYR A 210 -2.51 -1.63 -8.88
C TYR A 210 -1.86 -0.68 -7.88
N MET A 211 -2.19 -0.81 -6.58
CA MET A 211 -1.80 0.13 -5.53
C MET A 211 -0.96 -0.54 -4.46
N ILE A 212 0.34 -0.27 -4.41
CA ILE A 212 1.30 -0.96 -3.58
C ILE A 212 1.52 -0.19 -2.27
N HIS A 213 1.44 -0.90 -1.13
CA HIS A 213 1.64 -0.35 0.20
C HIS A 213 3.14 -0.20 0.57
N GLY A 214 3.42 0.51 1.67
CA GLY A 214 4.79 0.64 2.20
C GLY A 214 5.25 -0.57 3.00
N ILE A 215 6.57 -0.68 3.19
CA ILE A 215 7.17 -1.75 4.00
C ILE A 215 6.64 -1.72 5.44
N GLY A 216 6.41 -2.89 6.01
CA GLY A 216 5.88 -3.02 7.37
C GLY A 216 4.38 -2.84 7.48
N CYS A 217 3.70 -2.66 6.36
CA CYS A 217 2.25 -2.57 6.22
C CYS A 217 1.71 -3.74 5.39
N GLU A 218 0.43 -3.69 5.12
CA GLU A 218 -0.33 -4.64 4.32
C GLU A 218 -1.33 -3.87 3.45
N ARG A 219 -2.12 -4.58 2.63
CA ARG A 219 -3.21 -4.02 1.79
C ARG A 219 -4.11 -3.01 2.49
N GLY A 220 -4.26 -3.13 3.81
CA GLY A 220 -5.08 -2.22 4.64
C GLY A 220 -4.55 -0.80 4.74
N GLN A 221 -3.29 -0.52 4.39
CA GLN A 221 -2.70 0.81 4.53
C GLN A 221 -3.43 1.85 3.67
N TRP A 222 -3.65 1.57 2.39
CA TRP A 222 -4.39 2.46 1.50
C TRP A 222 -5.84 2.65 1.94
N VAL A 223 -6.51 1.57 2.34
CA VAL A 223 -7.89 1.60 2.83
C VAL A 223 -8.01 2.47 4.07
N GLY A 224 -7.07 2.36 5.02
CA GLY A 224 -6.99 3.19 6.22
C GLY A 224 -6.77 4.68 5.95
N MET A 225 -6.28 5.04 4.77
CA MET A 225 -6.09 6.42 4.31
C MET A 225 -7.27 6.98 3.51
N SER A 226 -8.48 6.54 3.81
CA SER A 226 -9.73 7.03 3.18
C SER A 226 -9.85 6.68 1.68
N LEU A 227 -9.19 5.64 1.20
CA LEU A 227 -9.17 5.26 -0.21
C LEU A 227 -10.57 5.22 -0.83
N LYS A 228 -11.52 4.51 -0.15
CA LYS A 228 -12.90 4.41 -0.63
C LYS A 228 -13.57 5.78 -0.85
N ASN A 229 -13.33 6.73 0.07
CA ASN A 229 -13.89 8.07 -0.08
C ASN A 229 -13.23 8.80 -1.25
N ILE A 230 -11.90 8.74 -1.36
CA ILE A 230 -11.15 9.41 -2.43
C ILE A 230 -11.68 8.95 -3.79
N LEU A 231 -11.65 7.63 -4.04
CA LEU A 231 -12.04 7.07 -5.34
C LEU A 231 -13.52 7.33 -5.65
N SER A 232 -14.43 7.09 -4.69
CA SER A 232 -15.86 7.28 -4.92
C SER A 232 -16.23 8.75 -5.13
N ASN A 233 -15.63 9.67 -4.38
CA ASN A 233 -15.87 11.11 -4.56
C ASN A 233 -15.42 11.59 -5.94
N MET A 234 -14.23 11.16 -6.39
CA MET A 234 -13.69 11.55 -7.70
C MET A 234 -14.54 11.01 -8.85
N ILE A 235 -14.92 9.73 -8.79
CA ILE A 235 -15.78 9.10 -9.81
C ILE A 235 -17.15 9.76 -9.84
N CYS A 236 -17.79 10.00 -8.69
CA CYS A 236 -19.10 10.64 -8.64
C CYS A 236 -19.12 12.08 -9.15
N ARG A 237 -18.00 12.79 -9.04
CA ARG A 237 -17.86 14.15 -9.61
C ARG A 237 -17.46 14.16 -11.08
N GLY A 238 -17.22 12.99 -11.68
CA GLY A 238 -16.72 12.89 -13.05
C GLY A 238 -15.30 13.41 -13.25
N GLU A 239 -14.52 13.52 -12.18
CA GLU A 239 -13.11 13.91 -12.24
C GLU A 239 -12.23 12.81 -12.81
N VAL A 240 -12.66 11.56 -12.65
CA VAL A 240 -12.04 10.36 -13.22
C VAL A 240 -13.12 9.40 -13.72
N ALA A 241 -12.81 8.66 -14.76
CA ALA A 241 -13.65 7.56 -15.21
C ALA A 241 -13.73 6.45 -14.15
N PRO A 242 -14.82 5.65 -14.09
CA PRO A 242 -14.87 4.49 -13.21
C PRO A 242 -13.76 3.49 -13.53
N PHE A 243 -13.02 3.04 -12.52
CA PHE A 243 -11.95 2.03 -12.64
C PHE A 243 -11.94 1.09 -11.43
N VAL A 244 -11.31 -0.07 -11.59
CA VAL A 244 -11.05 -1.04 -10.51
C VAL A 244 -9.69 -0.75 -9.90
N ALA A 245 -9.59 -0.73 -8.55
CA ALA A 245 -8.30 -0.64 -7.90
C ALA A 245 -7.98 -1.93 -7.13
N VAL A 246 -6.78 -2.47 -7.33
CA VAL A 246 -6.29 -3.70 -6.70
C VAL A 246 -5.18 -3.34 -5.73
N ILE A 247 -5.34 -3.73 -4.47
CA ILE A 247 -4.42 -3.41 -3.39
C ILE A 247 -3.85 -4.72 -2.84
N PRO A 248 -2.74 -5.24 -3.40
CA PRO A 248 -2.13 -6.49 -2.95
C PRO A 248 -1.45 -6.35 -1.60
N SER A 249 -1.30 -7.47 -0.90
CA SER A 249 -0.48 -7.59 0.31
C SER A 249 0.92 -8.07 -0.08
N VAL A 250 1.85 -7.14 -0.30
CA VAL A 250 3.26 -7.44 -0.58
C VAL A 250 4.00 -7.66 0.73
N VAL A 251 3.94 -8.90 1.23
CA VAL A 251 4.47 -9.28 2.54
C VAL A 251 5.27 -10.59 2.41
N PRO A 252 6.16 -10.92 3.38
CA PRO A 252 6.84 -12.23 3.40
C PRO A 252 5.88 -13.41 3.35
N LYS A 253 6.37 -14.56 2.92
CA LYS A 253 5.60 -15.80 2.73
C LYS A 253 4.77 -16.21 3.96
N ASP A 254 5.27 -15.98 5.16
CA ASP A 254 4.57 -16.26 6.43
C ASP A 254 3.45 -15.26 6.76
N GLY A 255 3.21 -14.29 5.87
CA GLY A 255 2.21 -13.25 6.04
C GLY A 255 2.54 -12.24 7.14
N VAL A 256 3.74 -12.27 7.68
CA VAL A 256 4.16 -11.41 8.79
C VAL A 256 4.97 -10.22 8.27
N SER A 257 4.28 -9.12 8.05
CA SER A 257 4.94 -7.84 7.78
C SER A 257 5.60 -7.28 9.03
N SER A 258 6.80 -6.74 8.92
CA SER A 258 7.50 -6.05 10.01
C SER A 258 8.02 -4.69 9.55
N ASN A 259 7.98 -3.68 10.45
CA ASN A 259 8.49 -2.33 10.17
C ASN A 259 10.04 -2.29 10.11
N THR A 260 10.66 -3.28 9.51
CA THR A 260 12.11 -3.34 9.39
C THR A 260 12.50 -3.51 7.92
N LEU A 261 13.56 -2.85 7.52
CA LEU A 261 14.26 -3.12 6.25
C LEU A 261 15.03 -4.46 6.37
N GLY A 262 14.36 -5.50 6.89
CA GLY A 262 14.90 -6.84 6.97
C GLY A 262 14.88 -7.54 5.61
N PRO A 263 15.79 -8.52 5.39
CA PRO A 263 15.86 -9.23 4.11
C PRO A 263 14.53 -9.86 3.69
N GLU A 264 13.74 -10.35 4.65
CA GLU A 264 12.45 -10.98 4.38
C GLU A 264 11.44 -10.01 3.78
N ASN A 265 11.37 -8.77 4.34
CA ASN A 265 10.47 -7.75 3.83
C ASN A 265 10.94 -7.18 2.50
N ILE A 266 12.24 -6.91 2.35
CA ILE A 266 12.82 -6.47 1.07
C ILE A 266 12.63 -7.56 0.01
N GLY A 267 12.84 -8.82 0.39
CA GLY A 267 12.65 -9.98 -0.50
C GLY A 267 11.22 -10.08 -1.04
N ALA A 268 10.20 -9.75 -0.23
CA ALA A 268 8.81 -9.75 -0.68
C ALA A 268 8.59 -8.75 -1.83
N PHE A 269 9.13 -7.54 -1.74
CA PHE A 269 9.07 -6.56 -2.82
C PHE A 269 9.91 -6.99 -4.04
N THR A 270 11.10 -7.52 -3.84
CA THR A 270 11.94 -8.04 -4.93
C THR A 270 11.29 -9.17 -5.73
N MET A 271 10.47 -10.00 -5.08
CA MET A 271 9.74 -11.09 -5.73
C MET A 271 8.42 -10.64 -6.37
N PHE A 272 7.95 -9.45 -6.05
CA PHE A 272 6.60 -9.04 -6.40
C PHE A 272 6.41 -8.83 -7.91
N GLU A 273 7.43 -8.46 -8.65
CA GLU A 273 7.35 -8.40 -10.11
C GLU A 273 6.93 -9.75 -10.71
N GLN A 274 7.56 -10.83 -10.26
CA GLN A 274 7.21 -12.17 -10.73
C GLN A 274 5.83 -12.61 -10.25
N GLU A 275 5.50 -12.36 -8.97
CA GLU A 275 4.19 -12.65 -8.40
C GLU A 275 3.09 -11.87 -9.13
N PHE A 276 3.34 -10.60 -9.46
CA PHE A 276 2.41 -9.76 -10.21
C PHE A 276 2.10 -10.37 -11.58
N LEU A 277 3.13 -10.68 -12.36
CA LEU A 277 2.98 -11.19 -13.73
C LEU A 277 2.43 -12.61 -13.82
N GLN A 278 2.79 -13.49 -12.87
CA GLN A 278 2.48 -14.91 -12.97
C GLN A 278 1.24 -15.31 -12.19
N ASP A 279 0.87 -14.56 -11.15
CA ASP A 279 -0.18 -14.97 -10.22
C ASP A 279 -1.28 -13.90 -10.06
N LEU A 280 -0.92 -12.66 -9.65
CA LEU A 280 -1.92 -11.64 -9.30
C LEU A 280 -2.66 -11.11 -10.52
N GLU A 281 -1.97 -10.60 -11.52
CA GLU A 281 -2.60 -9.98 -12.68
C GLU A 281 -3.44 -10.98 -13.47
N PRO A 282 -2.97 -12.21 -13.79
CA PRO A 282 -3.81 -13.22 -14.40
C PRO A 282 -5.08 -13.53 -13.60
N TYR A 283 -4.96 -13.62 -12.27
CA TYR A 283 -6.13 -13.83 -11.40
C TYR A 283 -7.13 -12.67 -11.48
N ILE A 284 -6.66 -11.42 -11.50
CA ILE A 284 -7.53 -10.24 -11.61
C ILE A 284 -8.22 -10.20 -12.97
N LEU A 285 -7.51 -10.47 -14.06
CA LEU A 285 -8.07 -10.50 -15.42
C LEU A 285 -9.13 -11.60 -15.59
N GLU A 286 -8.99 -12.72 -14.91
CA GLU A 286 -9.94 -13.84 -14.95
C GLU A 286 -11.19 -13.58 -14.11
N ASN A 287 -11.05 -12.95 -12.95
CA ASN A 287 -12.12 -12.88 -11.95
C ASN A 287 -12.85 -11.53 -11.89
N PHE A 288 -12.32 -10.48 -12.53
CA PHE A 288 -12.90 -9.14 -12.53
C PHE A 288 -13.05 -8.60 -13.96
N ALA A 289 -14.04 -7.73 -14.15
CA ALA A 289 -14.30 -7.11 -15.43
C ALA A 289 -13.31 -5.95 -15.73
N VAL A 290 -12.01 -6.25 -15.77
CA VAL A 290 -10.96 -5.28 -16.07
C VAL A 290 -10.46 -5.42 -17.50
N SER A 291 -9.94 -4.32 -18.04
CA SER A 291 -9.28 -4.29 -19.34
C SER A 291 -7.88 -4.91 -19.24
N SER A 292 -7.47 -5.63 -20.26
CA SER A 292 -6.09 -6.09 -20.45
C SER A 292 -5.27 -5.14 -21.35
N ASP A 293 -5.87 -4.03 -21.77
CA ASP A 293 -5.16 -3.06 -22.62
C ASP A 293 -4.20 -2.24 -21.75
N ARG A 294 -2.97 -2.10 -22.20
CA ARG A 294 -1.96 -1.28 -21.55
C ARG A 294 -2.46 0.13 -21.22
N LYS A 295 -3.18 0.77 -22.15
CA LYS A 295 -3.69 2.14 -21.96
C LYS A 295 -4.63 2.29 -20.75
N ASP A 296 -5.23 1.19 -20.32
CA ASP A 296 -6.15 1.13 -19.19
C ASP A 296 -5.47 0.65 -17.89
N THR A 297 -4.16 0.37 -17.93
CA THR A 297 -3.43 -0.25 -16.83
C THR A 297 -2.48 0.74 -16.16
N GLY A 298 -2.61 0.88 -14.84
CA GLY A 298 -1.73 1.73 -14.05
C GLY A 298 -1.19 1.03 -12.80
N VAL A 299 -0.09 1.57 -12.29
CA VAL A 299 0.51 1.16 -11.02
C VAL A 299 0.87 2.38 -10.19
N CYS A 300 0.58 2.35 -8.90
CA CYS A 300 1.07 3.38 -7.99
C CYS A 300 1.42 2.80 -6.62
N GLY A 301 2.16 3.57 -5.84
CA GLY A 301 2.51 3.12 -4.50
C GLY A 301 3.13 4.21 -3.64
N LEU A 302 3.32 3.88 -2.36
CA LEU A 302 3.91 4.78 -1.38
C LEU A 302 5.11 4.12 -0.69
N SER A 303 6.13 4.90 -0.35
CA SER A 303 7.33 4.40 0.35
C SER A 303 8.00 3.25 -0.43
N MET A 304 8.16 2.06 0.15
CA MET A 304 8.62 0.88 -0.60
C MET A 304 7.72 0.56 -1.78
N GLY A 305 6.39 0.68 -1.62
CA GLY A 305 5.46 0.52 -2.74
C GLY A 305 5.63 1.61 -3.82
N GLY A 306 6.07 2.81 -3.45
CA GLY A 306 6.41 3.86 -4.41
C GLY A 306 7.66 3.55 -5.22
N MET A 307 8.66 2.95 -4.60
CA MET A 307 9.83 2.40 -5.26
C MET A 307 9.43 1.23 -6.18
N GLU A 308 8.60 0.32 -5.67
CA GLU A 308 8.12 -0.83 -6.43
C GLU A 308 7.26 -0.44 -7.63
N ALA A 309 6.44 0.62 -7.51
CA ALA A 309 5.67 1.15 -8.64
C ALA A 309 6.58 1.69 -9.75
N LEU A 310 7.69 2.34 -9.41
CA LEU A 310 8.71 2.71 -10.40
C LEU A 310 9.40 1.48 -10.98
N HIS A 311 9.75 0.49 -10.14
CA HIS A 311 10.35 -0.75 -10.59
C HIS A 311 9.46 -1.45 -11.63
N LEU A 312 8.24 -1.80 -11.28
CA LEU A 312 7.29 -2.45 -12.19
C LEU A 312 7.06 -1.63 -13.45
N GLY A 313 6.84 -0.31 -13.28
CA GLY A 313 6.53 0.59 -14.38
C GLY A 313 7.63 0.69 -15.42
N PHE A 314 8.89 0.50 -15.03
CA PHE A 314 10.03 0.61 -15.94
C PHE A 314 10.72 -0.73 -16.26
N ALA A 315 10.60 -1.75 -15.42
CA ALA A 315 11.13 -3.09 -15.70
C ALA A 315 10.23 -3.86 -16.66
N ILE A 316 8.91 -3.75 -16.50
CA ILE A 316 7.94 -4.42 -17.37
C ILE A 316 7.59 -3.51 -18.54
N LYS A 317 8.46 -3.52 -19.53
CA LYS A 317 8.37 -2.64 -20.71
C LYS A 317 7.00 -2.75 -21.39
N ASP A 318 6.45 -1.60 -21.77
CA ASP A 318 5.19 -1.50 -22.51
C ASP A 318 3.96 -2.06 -21.79
N HIS A 319 3.98 -2.19 -20.45
CA HIS A 319 2.92 -2.78 -19.67
C HIS A 319 1.99 -1.74 -19.02
N PHE A 320 2.56 -0.71 -18.42
CA PHE A 320 1.80 0.33 -17.72
C PHE A 320 1.74 1.63 -18.53
N ASN A 321 0.55 2.25 -18.53
CA ASN A 321 0.35 3.59 -19.10
C ASN A 321 0.48 4.68 -18.04
N TYR A 322 0.21 4.34 -16.77
CA TYR A 322 0.18 5.28 -15.66
C TYR A 322 1.04 4.77 -14.51
N ILE A 323 2.01 5.57 -14.07
CA ILE A 323 2.96 5.22 -12.99
C ILE A 323 2.96 6.33 -11.94
N GLY A 324 2.53 6.01 -10.72
CA GLY A 324 2.49 6.93 -9.58
C GLY A 324 3.42 6.52 -8.44
N SER A 325 4.31 7.41 -8.00
CA SER A 325 5.30 7.11 -6.97
C SER A 325 5.32 8.17 -5.89
N PHE A 326 4.94 7.80 -4.65
CA PHE A 326 4.77 8.75 -3.56
C PHE A 326 5.75 8.46 -2.43
N SER A 327 6.65 9.40 -2.14
CA SER A 327 7.73 9.24 -1.15
C SER A 327 8.51 7.93 -1.35
N ALA A 328 8.98 7.66 -2.57
CA ALA A 328 9.64 6.40 -2.92
C ALA A 328 10.86 6.10 -2.04
N ALA A 329 10.92 4.87 -1.54
CA ALA A 329 12.05 4.37 -0.76
C ALA A 329 13.32 4.22 -1.61
N PRO A 330 14.52 4.19 -0.99
CA PRO A 330 15.77 3.85 -1.68
C PRO A 330 15.73 2.40 -2.20
N THR A 331 16.76 2.02 -2.95
CA THR A 331 17.04 0.65 -3.45
C THR A 331 16.55 0.36 -4.87
N LEU A 332 15.86 1.31 -5.54
CA LEU A 332 15.57 1.16 -6.96
C LEU A 332 16.88 1.16 -7.77
N ASP A 333 16.99 0.22 -8.68
CA ASP A 333 18.01 0.28 -9.73
C ASP A 333 17.64 1.42 -10.72
N GLN A 334 18.33 2.55 -10.58
CA GLN A 334 18.03 3.74 -11.38
C GLN A 334 18.37 3.57 -12.87
N SER A 335 19.10 2.53 -13.27
CA SER A 335 19.35 2.24 -14.69
C SER A 335 18.07 1.86 -15.44
N LEU A 336 17.04 1.41 -14.72
CA LEU A 336 15.71 1.12 -15.26
C LEU A 336 14.97 2.40 -15.69
N LEU A 337 15.20 3.54 -15.02
CA LEU A 337 14.45 4.78 -15.24
C LEU A 337 14.77 5.43 -16.60
N ASN A 338 14.47 4.73 -17.66
CA ASN A 338 14.59 5.22 -19.04
C ASN A 338 13.55 4.54 -19.93
N THR A 339 13.23 5.20 -21.05
CA THR A 339 12.30 4.69 -22.08
C THR A 339 12.97 4.48 -23.42
N ASN A 340 14.31 4.32 -23.43
CA ASN A 340 15.08 4.13 -24.65
C ASN A 340 14.64 2.86 -25.40
N GLY A 341 14.26 3.03 -26.65
CA GLY A 341 13.79 1.94 -27.51
C GLY A 341 12.41 1.38 -27.14
N TRP A 342 11.62 2.09 -26.30
CA TRP A 342 10.24 1.75 -26.07
C TRP A 342 9.36 2.14 -27.24
N LYS A 343 8.42 1.28 -27.61
CA LYS A 343 7.41 1.56 -28.62
C LYS A 343 6.29 2.45 -28.05
N ASN A 344 5.91 2.16 -26.81
CA ASN A 344 4.84 2.85 -26.10
C ASN A 344 5.37 3.32 -24.74
N VAL A 345 5.63 4.61 -24.60
CA VAL A 345 6.03 5.21 -23.32
C VAL A 345 4.79 5.41 -22.42
N PRO A 346 4.96 5.43 -21.10
CA PRO A 346 3.86 5.80 -20.20
C PRO A 346 3.33 7.20 -20.49
N GLU A 347 2.01 7.36 -20.45
CA GLU A 347 1.36 8.65 -20.63
C GLU A 347 1.53 9.54 -19.40
N THR A 348 1.43 8.94 -18.21
CA THR A 348 1.64 9.66 -16.96
C THR A 348 2.67 8.93 -16.08
N VAL A 349 3.74 9.64 -15.74
CA VAL A 349 4.67 9.27 -14.68
C VAL A 349 4.65 10.41 -13.67
N LEU A 350 4.20 10.16 -12.43
CA LEU A 350 4.13 11.18 -11.39
C LEU A 350 4.89 10.76 -10.15
N LEU A 351 5.83 11.59 -9.73
CA LEU A 351 6.57 11.44 -8.49
C LEU A 351 6.26 12.61 -7.55
N CYS A 352 6.03 12.32 -6.29
CA CYS A 352 5.98 13.35 -5.26
C CYS A 352 6.63 12.90 -3.96
N SER A 353 7.03 13.87 -3.15
CA SER A 353 7.54 13.64 -1.79
C SER A 353 7.24 14.84 -0.89
N GLY A 354 7.40 14.68 0.41
CA GLY A 354 7.32 15.80 1.36
C GLY A 354 8.66 16.52 1.50
N THR A 355 8.64 17.86 1.61
CA THR A 355 9.88 18.65 1.80
C THR A 355 10.57 18.39 3.14
N ALA A 356 9.88 17.81 4.12
CA ALA A 356 10.39 17.43 5.43
C ALA A 356 10.45 15.91 5.64
N ASP A 357 10.44 15.11 4.57
CA ASP A 357 10.48 13.65 4.65
C ASP A 357 11.91 13.15 4.85
N THR A 358 12.32 13.05 6.11
CA THR A 358 13.64 12.52 6.50
C THR A 358 13.72 11.00 6.51
N THR A 359 12.62 10.29 6.25
CA THR A 359 12.58 8.81 6.25
C THR A 359 13.23 8.25 5.00
N ILE A 360 12.91 8.85 3.85
CA ILE A 360 13.45 8.44 2.55
C ILE A 360 14.53 9.40 2.03
N GLY A 361 14.73 10.56 2.69
CA GLY A 361 15.70 11.57 2.30
C GLY A 361 15.53 12.01 0.85
N ASP A 362 16.64 12.18 0.13
CA ASP A 362 16.67 12.69 -1.24
C ASP A 362 16.39 11.64 -2.32
N ASN A 363 15.97 10.41 -1.95
CA ASN A 363 15.79 9.35 -2.96
C ASN A 363 14.76 9.70 -4.03
N PRO A 364 13.55 10.23 -3.73
CA PRO A 364 12.59 10.61 -4.76
C PRO A 364 13.12 11.70 -5.69
N TYR A 365 13.87 12.67 -5.14
CA TYR A 365 14.56 13.70 -5.92
C TYR A 365 15.61 13.11 -6.86
N ASN A 366 16.40 12.14 -6.39
CA ASN A 366 17.41 11.47 -7.23
C ASN A 366 16.76 10.68 -8.37
N TYR A 367 15.59 10.06 -8.14
CA TYR A 367 14.82 9.39 -9.20
C TYR A 367 14.31 10.40 -10.23
N HIS A 368 13.75 11.54 -9.77
CA HIS A 368 13.38 12.63 -10.65
C HIS A 368 14.57 13.09 -11.50
N LYS A 369 15.73 13.36 -10.92
CA LYS A 369 16.93 13.77 -11.67
C LYS A 369 17.39 12.72 -12.68
N THR A 370 17.21 11.44 -12.38
CA THR A 370 17.54 10.35 -13.31
C THR A 370 16.57 10.32 -14.49
N LEU A 371 15.27 10.46 -14.24
CA LEU A 371 14.25 10.57 -15.29
C LEU A 371 14.49 11.78 -16.18
N GLU A 372 14.79 12.95 -15.58
CA GLU A 372 15.14 14.17 -16.31
C GLU A 372 16.37 13.96 -17.21
N LYS A 373 17.45 13.41 -16.66
CA LYS A 373 18.68 13.11 -17.42
C LYS A 373 18.40 12.16 -18.60
N ASN A 374 17.53 11.20 -18.40
CA ASN A 374 17.15 10.22 -19.42
C ASN A 374 16.04 10.72 -20.36
N LYS A 375 15.60 11.97 -20.21
CA LYS A 375 14.54 12.62 -21.02
C LYS A 375 13.21 11.84 -20.98
N VAL A 376 12.89 11.25 -19.85
CA VAL A 376 11.60 10.61 -19.59
C VAL A 376 10.61 11.67 -19.14
N ASP A 377 9.53 11.83 -19.87
CA ASP A 377 8.47 12.74 -19.49
C ASP A 377 7.85 12.32 -18.15
N HIS A 378 7.78 13.24 -17.20
CA HIS A 378 7.25 12.98 -15.89
C HIS A 378 6.87 14.25 -15.15
N ILE A 379 6.04 14.12 -14.14
CA ILE A 379 5.62 15.18 -13.23
C ILE A 379 6.36 14.99 -11.92
N TRP A 380 6.98 16.04 -11.41
CA TRP A 380 7.64 16.05 -10.13
C TRP A 380 7.17 17.24 -9.29
N TYR A 381 6.83 16.99 -8.02
CA TYR A 381 6.57 18.07 -7.07
C TYR A 381 6.87 17.68 -5.63
N MET A 382 7.09 18.71 -4.78
CA MET A 382 7.31 18.57 -3.36
C MET A 382 6.12 19.11 -2.57
N TYR A 383 5.60 18.28 -1.65
CA TYR A 383 4.52 18.70 -0.74
C TYR A 383 5.14 19.52 0.42
N PRO A 384 4.83 20.82 0.57
CA PRO A 384 5.45 21.69 1.57
C PRO A 384 5.22 21.20 3.00
N ASN A 385 6.31 21.16 3.80
CA ASN A 385 6.31 20.69 5.18
C ASN A 385 5.70 19.29 5.38
N GLY A 386 5.58 18.51 4.30
CA GLY A 386 5.17 17.11 4.37
C GLY A 386 6.29 16.24 4.91
N THR A 387 5.95 15.34 5.81
CA THR A 387 6.84 14.28 6.29
C THR A 387 6.47 12.95 5.61
N HIS A 388 6.97 11.82 6.11
CA HIS A 388 6.59 10.48 5.60
C HIS A 388 5.21 10.08 6.13
N GLU A 389 4.15 10.62 5.54
CA GLU A 389 2.81 10.59 6.12
C GLU A 389 1.67 10.55 5.10
N ALA A 390 0.51 10.10 5.57
CA ALA A 390 -0.69 9.89 4.75
C ALA A 390 -1.14 11.11 3.94
N LYS A 391 -1.01 12.34 4.48
CA LYS A 391 -1.46 13.55 3.76
C LYS A 391 -0.67 13.78 2.46
N VAL A 392 0.63 13.45 2.45
CA VAL A 392 1.49 13.54 1.26
C VAL A 392 1.05 12.51 0.22
N TRP A 393 0.83 11.26 0.64
CA TRP A 393 0.45 10.18 -0.24
C TRP A 393 -0.97 10.29 -0.79
N GLN A 394 -1.92 10.78 0.04
CA GLN A 394 -3.29 11.09 -0.41
C GLN A 394 -3.29 12.21 -1.46
N ASN A 395 -2.51 13.27 -1.23
CA ASN A 395 -2.37 14.35 -2.21
C ASN A 395 -1.72 13.83 -3.51
N GLY A 396 -0.66 13.02 -3.39
CA GLY A 396 -0.02 12.36 -4.53
C GLY A 396 -0.99 11.52 -5.34
N LEU A 397 -1.79 10.68 -4.66
CA LEU A 397 -2.78 9.84 -5.30
C LEU A 397 -3.83 10.65 -6.06
N VAL A 398 -4.42 11.68 -5.44
CA VAL A 398 -5.44 12.51 -6.12
C VAL A 398 -4.85 13.21 -7.34
N ASN A 399 -3.65 13.80 -7.21
CA ASN A 399 -2.97 14.44 -8.33
C ASN A 399 -2.63 13.45 -9.45
N PHE A 400 -2.24 12.24 -9.12
CA PHE A 400 -1.98 11.17 -10.09
C PHE A 400 -3.27 10.78 -10.82
N LEU A 401 -4.34 10.52 -10.09
CA LEU A 401 -5.63 10.10 -10.67
C LEU A 401 -6.22 11.17 -11.60
N LEU A 402 -6.15 12.44 -11.25
CA LEU A 402 -6.58 13.56 -12.09
C LEU A 402 -5.86 13.63 -13.45
N ARG A 403 -4.80 12.86 -13.65
CA ARG A 403 -4.00 12.83 -14.89
C ARG A 403 -3.97 11.48 -15.58
N SER A 404 -4.56 10.49 -14.97
CA SER A 404 -4.46 9.12 -15.46
C SER A 404 -5.78 8.58 -16.02
N TYR A 405 -6.84 8.66 -15.28
CA TYR A 405 -8.13 8.02 -15.61
C TYR A 405 -9.21 9.08 -15.95
N ARG A 406 -9.03 9.81 -17.03
CA ARG A 406 -9.95 10.88 -17.48
C ARG A 406 -10.97 10.38 -18.51
#